data_45d252fff66a291eb11f9288fadf727b
#
_entry.id   45d252fff66a291eb11f9288fadf727b
#
_cell.length_a   1.000
_cell.length_b   1.000
_cell.length_c   1.000
_cell.angle_alpha   90.00
_cell.angle_beta   90.00
_cell.angle_gamma   90.00
#
_symmetry.space_group_name_H-M   'P 1'
#
loop_
_entity.id
_entity.type
_entity.pdbx_description
1 polymer ?
#
loop_
_entity_poly.entity_id
_entity_poly.type
_entity_poly.pdbx_seq_one_letter_code
_entity_poly.pdbx_strand_id
1 'polypeptide(L)'
;MKPDDKQKSVFVSPSGEGSVMAMDSAYDVDDRNTGRDVCVNSSYCGVLPARFIAEHSPRAAIGMDCGIGPEGSAIAGLWYLEALNIPAAVADVMTAHLGNGVHLYENGVISFANQLATDCGVFPGMTVTDAAFLLLEKDPLEASASEITNRTIMETSDNGGQVIATDSIAFGTDEDTDTNVLVTAGHTGRSAVPYLLRCRPRGFICSDGGKGLDDSGVAGLYTVEEEGLSGATVDARYARMGSGLSHYYDGVISAVNAHASNKGVSIGMGASEAASLLLNN
;
A
#
# COMPACT_ATOMS: atom_id res chain seq x y z
N MET A 1 6.20 3.09 37.43
CA MET A 1 5.02 2.30 37.07
C MET A 1 5.53 1.11 36.28
N LYS A 2 5.23 -0.11 36.69
CA LYS A 2 5.67 -1.31 35.97
C LYS A 2 4.89 -1.39 34.63
N PRO A 3 5.47 -1.93 33.55
CA PRO A 3 4.81 -2.05 32.24
C PRO A 3 3.48 -2.82 32.25
N ASP A 4 3.18 -3.56 33.33
CA ASP A 4 2.02 -4.43 33.45
C ASP A 4 0.71 -3.73 33.92
N ASP A 5 0.75 -2.45 34.26
CA ASP A 5 -0.41 -1.71 34.82
C ASP A 5 -1.15 -0.85 33.77
N LYS A 6 -0.97 -1.12 32.47
CA LYS A 6 -1.73 -0.41 31.44
C LYS A 6 -3.17 -0.93 31.44
N GLN A 7 -4.09 -0.06 31.80
CA GLN A 7 -5.52 -0.36 31.83
C GLN A 7 -6.02 -0.63 30.40
N LYS A 8 -6.25 -1.90 30.10
CA LYS A 8 -6.93 -2.33 28.88
C LYS A 8 -8.31 -2.85 29.30
N SER A 9 -9.36 -2.24 28.78
CA SER A 9 -10.71 -2.76 28.94
C SER A 9 -11.02 -3.78 27.85
N VAL A 10 -11.55 -4.93 28.23
CA VAL A 10 -11.85 -6.04 27.33
C VAL A 10 -13.36 -6.13 27.13
N PHE A 11 -13.79 -6.10 25.85
CA PHE A 11 -15.17 -6.31 25.45
C PHE A 11 -15.21 -7.58 24.58
N VAL A 12 -16.02 -8.54 24.95
CA VAL A 12 -16.10 -9.84 24.27
C VAL A 12 -17.28 -9.81 23.28
N SER A 13 -17.07 -10.35 22.07
CA SER A 13 -18.13 -10.52 21.08
C SER A 13 -19.31 -11.32 21.64
N PRO A 14 -20.55 -11.02 21.23
CA PRO A 14 -21.71 -11.86 21.54
C PRO A 14 -21.57 -13.32 21.09
N SER A 15 -20.80 -13.58 20.03
CA SER A 15 -20.48 -14.94 19.55
C SER A 15 -19.42 -15.65 20.41
N GLY A 16 -18.69 -14.91 21.28
CA GLY A 16 -17.62 -15.47 22.11
C GLY A 16 -16.29 -15.70 21.35
N GLU A 17 -16.19 -15.34 20.08
CA GLU A 17 -15.04 -15.61 19.20
C GLU A 17 -14.04 -14.47 19.13
N GLY A 18 -13.48 -14.03 20.23
CA GLY A 18 -12.42 -12.99 20.26
C GLY A 18 -12.79 -11.80 21.13
N SER A 19 -11.95 -10.78 21.12
CA SER A 19 -12.08 -9.63 22.02
C SER A 19 -11.85 -8.30 21.32
N VAL A 20 -12.58 -7.29 21.73
CA VAL A 20 -12.25 -5.89 21.46
C VAL A 20 -11.49 -5.36 22.68
N MET A 21 -10.31 -4.78 22.44
CA MET A 21 -9.44 -4.22 23.46
C MET A 21 -9.46 -2.70 23.36
N ALA A 22 -10.15 -2.03 24.31
CA ALA A 22 -10.12 -0.57 24.40
C ALA A 22 -8.90 -0.13 25.22
N MET A 23 -8.08 0.75 24.66
CA MET A 23 -6.83 1.22 25.24
C MET A 23 -6.61 2.71 24.97
N ASP A 24 -5.90 3.38 25.87
CA ASP A 24 -5.72 4.83 25.80
C ASP A 24 -4.71 5.26 24.73
N SER A 25 -3.83 4.35 24.33
CA SER A 25 -2.75 4.63 23.37
C SER A 25 -2.49 3.46 22.45
N ALA A 26 -2.06 3.75 21.21
CA ALA A 26 -1.53 2.75 20.28
C ALA A 26 -0.29 2.04 20.83
N TYR A 27 0.46 2.65 21.74
CA TYR A 27 1.59 2.03 22.45
C TYR A 27 1.18 0.92 23.44
N ASP A 28 -0.11 0.74 23.68
CA ASP A 28 -0.63 -0.30 24.54
C ASP A 28 -0.91 -1.61 23.79
N VAL A 29 -0.84 -1.59 22.45
CA VAL A 29 -0.88 -2.80 21.61
C VAL A 29 0.38 -3.62 21.88
N ASP A 30 0.23 -4.93 22.09
CA ASP A 30 1.36 -5.84 22.31
C ASP A 30 1.08 -7.25 21.77
N ASP A 31 2.01 -8.18 21.91
CA ASP A 31 1.96 -9.55 21.35
C ASP A 31 0.71 -10.34 21.79
N ARG A 32 0.04 -9.96 22.87
CA ARG A 32 -1.20 -10.59 23.31
C ARG A 32 -2.37 -10.34 22.37
N ASN A 33 -2.28 -9.28 21.54
CA ASN A 33 -3.30 -8.89 20.59
C ASN A 33 -3.12 -9.53 19.19
N THR A 34 -1.96 -10.15 18.94
CA THR A 34 -1.57 -10.67 17.62
C THR A 34 -2.61 -11.59 17.00
N GLY A 35 -3.09 -11.23 15.80
CA GLY A 35 -4.04 -12.00 14.97
C GLY A 35 -5.42 -12.24 15.60
N ARG A 36 -5.67 -11.70 16.80
CA ARG A 36 -6.81 -12.08 17.62
C ARG A 36 -7.75 -10.92 17.94
N ASP A 37 -7.20 -9.81 18.41
CA ASP A 37 -8.00 -8.75 19.01
C ASP A 37 -8.20 -7.58 18.04
N VAL A 38 -9.37 -6.93 18.15
CA VAL A 38 -9.60 -5.60 17.56
C VAL A 38 -9.14 -4.56 18.58
N CYS A 39 -8.11 -3.78 18.23
CA CYS A 39 -7.51 -2.78 19.11
C CYS A 39 -8.15 -1.42 18.88
N VAL A 40 -9.06 -1.01 19.77
CA VAL A 40 -9.63 0.35 19.81
C VAL A 40 -8.73 1.22 20.67
N ASN A 41 -7.96 2.12 20.06
CA ASN A 41 -6.99 2.95 20.75
C ASN A 41 -7.26 4.44 20.51
N SER A 42 -7.18 5.25 21.56
CA SER A 42 -7.47 6.69 21.50
C SER A 42 -6.28 7.54 21.05
N SER A 43 -5.46 7.00 20.12
CA SER A 43 -4.41 7.73 19.42
C SER A 43 -4.88 8.17 18.03
N TYR A 44 -4.23 9.22 17.47
CA TYR A 44 -4.37 9.49 16.04
C TYR A 44 -3.83 8.31 15.22
N CYS A 45 -4.34 8.15 14.00
CA CYS A 45 -3.92 7.05 13.11
C CYS A 45 -2.94 7.55 12.03
N GLY A 46 -1.89 8.27 12.42
CA GLY A 46 -0.78 8.58 11.53
C GLY A 46 0.17 7.38 11.36
N VAL A 47 1.17 7.52 10.50
CA VAL A 47 2.13 6.43 10.19
C VAL A 47 2.87 5.93 11.44
N LEU A 48 3.23 6.82 12.38
CA LEU A 48 3.97 6.41 13.56
C LEU A 48 3.15 5.51 14.51
N PRO A 49 1.93 5.87 14.96
CA PRO A 49 1.10 4.94 15.72
C PRO A 49 0.75 3.67 14.96
N ALA A 50 0.46 3.77 13.66
CA ALA A 50 0.16 2.61 12.83
C ALA A 50 1.34 1.61 12.77
N ARG A 51 2.57 2.09 12.77
CA ARG A 51 3.75 1.24 12.84
C ARG A 51 3.80 0.41 14.14
N PHE A 52 3.52 1.02 15.30
CA PHE A 52 3.47 0.28 16.58
C PHE A 52 2.37 -0.77 16.58
N ILE A 53 1.20 -0.44 16.01
CA ILE A 53 0.12 -1.40 15.85
C ILE A 53 0.56 -2.56 14.95
N ALA A 54 1.19 -2.25 13.82
CA ALA A 54 1.64 -3.26 12.85
C ALA A 54 2.73 -4.19 13.38
N GLU A 55 3.61 -3.72 14.28
CA GLU A 55 4.65 -4.54 14.92
C GLU A 55 4.04 -5.74 15.66
N HIS A 56 2.80 -5.61 16.15
CA HIS A 56 2.09 -6.67 16.86
C HIS A 56 0.95 -7.31 16.04
N SER A 57 0.72 -6.85 14.82
CA SER A 57 -0.23 -7.44 13.85
C SER A 57 -1.56 -7.89 14.49
N PRO A 58 -2.34 -6.99 15.15
CA PRO A 58 -3.65 -7.35 15.67
C PRO A 58 -4.60 -7.70 14.51
N ARG A 59 -5.75 -8.31 14.84
CA ARG A 59 -6.78 -8.63 13.84
C ARG A 59 -7.27 -7.37 13.10
N ALA A 60 -7.46 -6.27 13.83
CA ALA A 60 -7.83 -4.97 13.27
C ALA A 60 -7.53 -3.84 14.27
N ALA A 61 -7.60 -2.59 13.80
CA ALA A 61 -7.40 -1.42 14.65
C ALA A 61 -8.42 -0.30 14.38
N ILE A 62 -8.83 0.40 15.43
CA ILE A 62 -9.61 1.63 15.34
C ILE A 62 -8.87 2.72 16.11
N GLY A 63 -8.57 3.83 15.45
CA GLY A 63 -7.94 5.02 16.05
C GLY A 63 -8.84 6.25 15.99
N MET A 64 -8.25 7.44 16.04
CA MET A 64 -8.93 8.73 15.92
C MET A 64 -8.37 9.52 14.73
N ASP A 65 -9.22 10.31 14.06
CA ASP A 65 -8.83 11.11 12.90
C ASP A 65 -8.10 12.41 13.27
N CYS A 66 -8.23 12.86 14.50
CA CYS A 66 -7.60 14.07 15.05
C CYS A 66 -7.69 15.29 14.11
N GLY A 67 -8.82 15.42 13.38
CA GLY A 67 -9.06 16.52 12.44
C GLY A 67 -8.29 16.37 11.13
N ILE A 68 -7.83 15.15 10.78
CA ILE A 68 -7.13 14.77 9.54
C ILE A 68 -5.72 15.38 9.44
N GLY A 69 -5.55 16.68 9.72
CA GLY A 69 -4.29 17.41 9.64
C GLY A 69 -3.79 17.65 8.19
N PRO A 70 -2.72 18.47 8.02
CA PRO A 70 -2.12 18.70 6.72
C PRO A 70 -1.70 17.37 6.06
N GLU A 71 -1.99 17.25 4.75
CA GLU A 71 -1.64 16.08 3.93
C GLU A 71 -2.27 14.76 4.43
N GLY A 72 -3.32 14.82 5.27
CA GLY A 72 -3.92 13.65 5.88
C GLY A 72 -3.04 12.97 6.93
N SER A 73 -2.09 13.68 7.50
CA SER A 73 -1.05 13.10 8.37
C SER A 73 -1.59 12.37 9.60
N ALA A 74 -2.77 12.76 10.11
CA ALA A 74 -3.38 12.11 11.26
C ALA A 74 -4.13 10.81 10.92
N ILE A 75 -4.38 10.53 9.63
CA ILE A 75 -5.07 9.32 9.15
C ILE A 75 -4.24 8.50 8.16
N ALA A 76 -3.03 8.95 7.82
CA ALA A 76 -2.15 8.28 6.86
C ALA A 76 -1.81 6.83 7.25
N GLY A 77 -1.91 6.48 8.52
CA GLY A 77 -1.75 5.13 9.04
C GLY A 77 -2.80 4.14 8.53
N LEU A 78 -3.99 4.61 8.08
CA LEU A 78 -5.00 3.73 7.48
C LEU A 78 -4.44 2.98 6.27
N TRP A 79 -3.76 3.69 5.36
CA TRP A 79 -3.15 3.08 4.16
C TRP A 79 -1.89 2.28 4.47
N TYR A 80 -1.14 2.70 5.50
CA TYR A 80 -0.01 1.92 5.99
C TYR A 80 -0.46 0.55 6.52
N LEU A 81 -1.51 0.52 7.34
CA LEU A 81 -2.11 -0.72 7.87
C LEU A 81 -2.75 -1.56 6.77
N GLU A 82 -3.41 -0.93 5.78
CA GLU A 82 -3.96 -1.62 4.61
C GLU A 82 -2.88 -2.37 3.83
N ALA A 83 -1.75 -1.72 3.57
CA ALA A 83 -0.61 -2.33 2.89
C ALA A 83 -0.02 -3.55 3.63
N LEU A 84 -0.29 -3.64 4.94
CA LEU A 84 0.11 -4.76 5.80
C LEU A 84 -1.03 -5.74 6.08
N ASN A 85 -2.14 -5.64 5.34
CA ASN A 85 -3.34 -6.46 5.49
C ASN A 85 -4.02 -6.36 6.87
N ILE A 86 -3.93 -5.20 7.52
CA ILE A 86 -4.61 -4.93 8.78
C ILE A 86 -5.82 -4.03 8.52
N PRO A 87 -7.06 -4.52 8.68
CA PRO A 87 -8.26 -3.71 8.61
C PRO A 87 -8.19 -2.59 9.64
N ALA A 88 -8.43 -1.34 9.21
CA ALA A 88 -8.35 -0.21 10.11
C ALA A 88 -9.37 0.87 9.79
N ALA A 89 -9.85 1.53 10.86
CA ALA A 89 -10.74 2.67 10.79
C ALA A 89 -10.33 3.76 11.78
N VAL A 90 -10.87 4.95 11.62
CA VAL A 90 -10.73 6.05 12.59
C VAL A 90 -12.08 6.67 12.89
N ALA A 91 -12.25 7.12 14.13
CA ALA A 91 -13.42 7.88 14.57
C ALA A 91 -13.15 9.37 14.51
N ASP A 92 -14.22 10.13 14.29
CA ASP A 92 -14.24 11.59 14.39
C ASP A 92 -13.83 12.02 15.81
N VAL A 93 -12.78 12.81 15.91
CA VAL A 93 -12.24 13.31 17.19
C VAL A 93 -13.26 14.13 17.98
N MET A 94 -14.29 14.67 17.36
CA MET A 94 -15.35 15.42 18.02
C MET A 94 -16.39 14.51 18.72
N THR A 95 -16.33 13.20 18.52
CA THR A 95 -17.27 12.23 19.10
C THR A 95 -16.75 11.52 20.33
N ALA A 96 -15.43 11.57 20.61
CA ALA A 96 -14.84 10.90 21.76
C ALA A 96 -13.67 11.67 22.36
N HIS A 97 -13.36 11.41 23.63
CA HIS A 97 -12.24 12.04 24.30
C HIS A 97 -10.91 11.38 23.90
N LEU A 98 -9.96 12.19 23.44
CA LEU A 98 -8.58 11.77 23.21
C LEU A 98 -7.94 11.25 24.50
N GLY A 99 -7.16 10.17 24.38
CA GLY A 99 -6.50 9.54 25.53
C GLY A 99 -7.45 8.70 26.40
N ASN A 100 -8.67 8.39 25.93
CA ASN A 100 -9.63 7.55 26.63
C ASN A 100 -10.23 6.50 25.68
N GLY A 101 -9.62 5.31 25.67
CA GLY A 101 -10.03 4.21 24.77
C GLY A 101 -11.42 3.68 25.06
N VAL A 102 -11.84 3.64 26.32
CA VAL A 102 -13.21 3.20 26.69
C VAL A 102 -14.24 4.20 26.18
N HIS A 103 -14.01 5.50 26.37
CA HIS A 103 -14.91 6.52 25.85
C HIS A 103 -14.98 6.49 24.30
N LEU A 104 -13.85 6.24 23.62
CA LEU A 104 -13.83 6.06 22.18
C LEU A 104 -14.69 4.84 21.76
N TYR A 105 -14.55 3.71 22.44
CA TYR A 105 -15.34 2.51 22.15
C TYR A 105 -16.84 2.73 22.33
N GLU A 106 -17.24 3.40 23.41
CA GLU A 106 -18.64 3.60 23.76
C GLU A 106 -19.35 4.71 22.96
N ASN A 107 -18.62 5.75 22.54
CA ASN A 107 -19.23 6.98 22.00
C ASN A 107 -18.70 7.38 20.62
N GLY A 108 -17.58 6.82 20.18
CA GLY A 108 -16.95 7.19 18.91
C GLY A 108 -17.82 6.87 17.68
N VAL A 109 -17.74 7.73 16.67
CA VAL A 109 -18.39 7.54 15.37
C VAL A 109 -17.33 7.50 14.30
N ILE A 110 -17.32 6.47 13.46
CA ILE A 110 -16.34 6.27 12.37
C ILE A 110 -16.42 7.42 11.38
N SER A 111 -15.28 8.02 11.05
CA SER A 111 -15.12 9.06 10.03
C SER A 111 -14.47 8.52 8.75
N PHE A 112 -13.50 7.60 8.86
CA PHE A 112 -12.83 6.96 7.73
C PHE A 112 -12.53 5.49 8.03
N ALA A 113 -12.44 4.69 6.96
CA ALA A 113 -12.02 3.29 7.02
C ALA A 113 -11.13 2.99 5.82
N ASN A 114 -10.14 2.10 5.98
CA ASN A 114 -9.40 1.57 4.86
C ASN A 114 -10.26 0.55 4.08
N GLN A 115 -9.78 0.09 2.91
CA GLN A 115 -10.56 -0.82 2.06
C GLN A 115 -10.88 -2.14 2.78
N LEU A 116 -9.92 -2.70 3.52
CA LEU A 116 -10.12 -3.96 4.25
C LEU A 116 -11.23 -3.86 5.30
N ALA A 117 -11.27 -2.75 6.05
CA ALA A 117 -12.35 -2.50 7.00
C ALA A 117 -13.70 -2.27 6.29
N THR A 118 -13.68 -1.60 5.14
CA THR A 118 -14.87 -1.41 4.30
C THR A 118 -15.41 -2.74 3.78
N ASP A 119 -14.54 -3.66 3.38
CA ASP A 119 -14.91 -5.01 2.95
C ASP A 119 -15.53 -5.84 4.09
N CYS A 120 -15.15 -5.56 5.34
CA CYS A 120 -15.82 -6.08 6.53
C CYS A 120 -17.19 -5.42 6.80
N GLY A 121 -17.55 -4.38 6.07
CA GLY A 121 -18.81 -3.64 6.22
C GLY A 121 -18.72 -2.43 7.17
N VAL A 122 -17.52 -1.92 7.43
CA VAL A 122 -17.31 -0.71 8.23
C VAL A 122 -17.37 0.52 7.34
N PHE A 123 -18.25 1.48 7.68
CA PHE A 123 -18.44 2.70 6.91
C PHE A 123 -18.49 3.94 7.82
N PRO A 124 -18.16 5.13 7.30
CA PRO A 124 -18.36 6.40 8.01
C PRO A 124 -19.79 6.56 8.52
N GLY A 125 -19.93 7.07 9.73
CA GLY A 125 -21.21 7.23 10.44
C GLY A 125 -21.62 6.07 11.35
N MET A 126 -20.93 4.92 11.29
CA MET A 126 -21.16 3.81 12.22
C MET A 126 -20.59 4.15 13.60
N THR A 127 -21.15 3.53 14.66
CA THR A 127 -20.54 3.57 15.99
C THR A 127 -19.23 2.75 16.00
N VAL A 128 -18.28 3.15 16.84
CA VAL A 128 -17.03 2.37 17.03
C VAL A 128 -17.35 0.97 17.57
N THR A 129 -18.36 0.84 18.42
CA THR A 129 -18.81 -0.47 18.95
C THR A 129 -19.25 -1.40 17.83
N ASP A 130 -20.13 -0.96 16.92
CA ASP A 130 -20.60 -1.79 15.80
C ASP A 130 -19.47 -2.11 14.83
N ALA A 131 -18.63 -1.13 14.51
CA ALA A 131 -17.47 -1.31 13.66
C ALA A 131 -16.48 -2.33 14.25
N ALA A 132 -16.20 -2.26 15.55
CA ALA A 132 -15.30 -3.18 16.22
C ALA A 132 -15.81 -4.62 16.18
N PHE A 133 -17.12 -4.84 16.36
CA PHE A 133 -17.71 -6.18 16.25
C PHE A 133 -17.69 -6.71 14.81
N LEU A 134 -17.96 -5.87 13.81
CA LEU A 134 -17.82 -6.29 12.41
C LEU A 134 -16.39 -6.72 12.07
N LEU A 135 -15.39 -5.95 12.52
CA LEU A 135 -13.97 -6.30 12.34
C LEU A 135 -13.55 -7.55 13.10
N LEU A 136 -14.26 -7.89 14.19
CA LEU A 136 -13.99 -9.08 14.96
C LEU A 136 -14.60 -10.33 14.33
N GLU A 137 -15.82 -10.23 13.80
CA GLU A 137 -16.61 -11.37 13.29
C GLU A 137 -16.36 -11.69 11.82
N LYS A 138 -16.06 -10.66 11.01
CA LYS A 138 -15.82 -10.85 9.59
C LYS A 138 -14.32 -10.82 9.31
N ASP A 139 -13.83 -11.86 8.66
CA ASP A 139 -12.55 -11.73 7.98
C ASP A 139 -12.75 -10.85 6.74
N PRO A 140 -11.91 -9.84 6.49
CA PRO A 140 -11.82 -9.27 5.17
C PRO A 140 -11.54 -10.47 4.26
N LEU A 141 -12.49 -10.83 3.38
CA LEU A 141 -12.47 -11.99 2.49
C LEU A 141 -11.06 -12.52 2.40
N GLU A 142 -10.80 -13.82 2.50
CA GLU A 142 -9.46 -14.39 2.35
C GLU A 142 -8.70 -13.68 1.22
N ALA A 143 -8.42 -12.43 1.43
CA ALA A 143 -7.43 -11.70 0.73
C ALA A 143 -6.19 -12.42 1.19
N SER A 144 -5.81 -13.47 0.46
CA SER A 144 -4.46 -13.94 0.49
C SER A 144 -3.63 -12.66 0.59
N ALA A 145 -2.89 -12.48 1.68
CA ALA A 145 -1.92 -11.40 1.79
C ALA A 145 -1.33 -11.29 0.40
N SER A 146 -1.49 -10.15 -0.27
CA SER A 146 -0.86 -9.98 -1.56
C SER A 146 0.60 -10.14 -1.23
N GLU A 147 1.13 -11.33 -1.48
CA GLU A 147 2.55 -11.56 -1.38
C GLU A 147 3.16 -10.37 -2.08
N ILE A 148 4.11 -9.70 -1.44
CA ILE A 148 4.92 -8.69 -2.10
C ILE A 148 5.21 -9.28 -3.47
N THR A 149 4.73 -8.66 -4.55
CA THR A 149 4.87 -9.20 -5.89
C THR A 149 6.34 -9.07 -6.27
N ASN A 150 7.13 -10.00 -5.73
CA ASN A 150 8.56 -9.98 -5.98
C ASN A 150 8.80 -10.13 -7.48
N ARG A 151 8.14 -11.08 -8.12
CA ARG A 151 8.25 -11.32 -9.56
C ARG A 151 7.08 -12.18 -10.03
N THR A 152 6.17 -11.61 -10.83
CA THR A 152 5.06 -12.34 -11.46
C THR A 152 5.20 -12.27 -12.97
N ILE A 153 5.25 -13.42 -13.63
CA ILE A 153 5.29 -13.50 -15.09
C ILE A 153 3.89 -13.16 -15.63
N MET A 154 3.81 -12.13 -16.46
CA MET A 154 2.57 -11.64 -17.07
C MET A 154 2.42 -12.12 -18.51
N GLU A 155 3.52 -12.22 -19.25
CA GLU A 155 3.57 -12.61 -20.66
C GLU A 155 4.88 -13.36 -20.93
N THR A 156 4.86 -14.30 -21.85
CA THR A 156 6.07 -14.98 -22.37
C THR A 156 6.04 -14.94 -23.89
N SER A 157 7.09 -14.48 -24.51
CA SER A 157 7.23 -14.43 -25.96
C SER A 157 7.75 -15.77 -26.53
N ASP A 158 7.60 -15.98 -27.82
CA ASP A 158 8.04 -17.20 -28.51
C ASP A 158 9.55 -17.47 -28.38
N ASN A 159 10.35 -16.44 -28.18
CA ASN A 159 11.80 -16.54 -27.98
C ASN A 159 12.22 -16.69 -26.51
N GLY A 160 11.26 -16.85 -25.61
CA GLY A 160 11.48 -17.11 -24.18
C GLY A 160 11.66 -15.85 -23.30
N GLY A 161 11.66 -14.65 -23.87
CA GLY A 161 11.63 -13.41 -23.09
C GLY A 161 10.28 -13.23 -22.39
N GLN A 162 10.27 -12.54 -21.26
CA GLN A 162 9.08 -12.40 -20.40
C GLN A 162 8.79 -10.94 -20.06
N VAL A 163 7.50 -10.63 -19.88
CA VAL A 163 7.08 -9.45 -19.13
C VAL A 163 6.88 -9.87 -17.66
N ILE A 164 7.57 -9.20 -16.77
CA ILE A 164 7.56 -9.51 -15.33
C ILE A 164 7.07 -8.28 -14.57
N ALA A 165 5.95 -8.42 -13.85
CA ALA A 165 5.48 -7.43 -12.90
C ALA A 165 6.20 -7.63 -11.55
N THR A 166 6.68 -6.52 -10.97
CA THR A 166 7.35 -6.51 -9.67
C THR A 166 7.10 -5.20 -8.92
N ASP A 167 7.02 -5.24 -7.60
CA ASP A 167 6.70 -4.06 -6.79
C ASP A 167 7.87 -3.06 -6.70
N SER A 168 9.08 -3.47 -7.06
CA SER A 168 10.26 -2.62 -7.07
C SER A 168 11.26 -3.01 -8.14
N ILE A 169 11.89 -2.03 -8.78
CA ILE A 169 13.02 -2.27 -9.69
C ILE A 169 14.22 -2.92 -8.98
N ALA A 170 14.29 -2.81 -7.66
CA ALA A 170 15.33 -3.47 -6.86
C ALA A 170 15.29 -5.01 -6.96
N PHE A 171 14.15 -5.58 -7.36
CA PHE A 171 13.95 -7.02 -7.59
C PHE A 171 14.35 -7.49 -9.00
N GLY A 172 14.84 -6.59 -9.86
CA GLY A 172 15.48 -6.96 -11.11
C GLY A 172 16.75 -7.78 -10.86
N THR A 173 16.98 -8.79 -11.69
CA THR A 173 18.10 -9.74 -11.60
C THR A 173 18.93 -9.75 -12.88
N ASP A 174 20.07 -10.39 -12.85
CA ASP A 174 20.93 -10.55 -14.05
C ASP A 174 20.25 -11.38 -15.14
N GLU A 175 19.25 -12.21 -14.80
CA GLU A 175 18.44 -12.98 -15.77
C GLU A 175 17.54 -12.11 -16.64
N ASP A 176 17.32 -10.86 -16.26
CA ASP A 176 16.51 -9.90 -17.01
C ASP A 176 17.31 -9.25 -18.15
N THR A 177 18.64 -9.33 -18.11
CA THR A 177 19.52 -8.62 -19.03
C THR A 177 19.20 -8.94 -20.48
N ASP A 178 18.87 -7.91 -21.25
CA ASP A 178 18.51 -7.93 -22.67
C ASP A 178 17.36 -8.90 -23.06
N THR A 179 16.74 -9.55 -22.06
CA THR A 179 15.76 -10.64 -22.26
C THR A 179 14.36 -10.24 -21.83
N ASN A 180 14.20 -9.78 -20.59
CA ASN A 180 12.89 -9.55 -19.98
C ASN A 180 12.51 -8.06 -19.96
N VAL A 181 11.20 -7.80 -19.95
CA VAL A 181 10.63 -6.48 -19.70
C VAL A 181 10.12 -6.43 -18.25
N LEU A 182 10.56 -5.44 -17.49
CA LEU A 182 10.16 -5.25 -16.10
C LEU A 182 9.09 -4.14 -16.00
N VAL A 183 7.92 -4.48 -15.45
CA VAL A 183 6.89 -3.51 -15.06
C VAL A 183 6.95 -3.36 -13.55
N THR A 184 7.34 -2.17 -13.06
CA THR A 184 7.64 -1.96 -11.65
C THR A 184 6.88 -0.76 -11.08
N ALA A 185 6.61 -0.79 -9.78
CA ALA A 185 5.75 0.19 -9.12
C ALA A 185 6.50 1.31 -8.38
N GLY A 186 7.80 1.39 -8.51
CA GLY A 186 8.60 2.51 -8.03
C GLY A 186 8.71 3.64 -9.08
N HIS A 187 9.02 4.85 -8.63
CA HIS A 187 9.25 5.98 -9.55
C HIS A 187 10.55 5.85 -10.35
N THR A 188 10.62 6.53 -11.50
CA THR A 188 11.78 6.53 -12.40
C THR A 188 12.72 7.74 -12.15
N GLY A 189 12.82 8.19 -10.91
CA GLY A 189 13.77 9.23 -10.54
C GLY A 189 15.21 8.72 -10.53
N ARG A 190 16.18 9.60 -10.24
CA ARG A 190 17.62 9.28 -10.28
C ARG A 190 18.01 8.05 -9.45
N SER A 191 17.31 7.77 -8.36
CA SER A 191 17.58 6.61 -7.50
C SER A 191 17.24 5.25 -8.15
N ALA A 192 16.42 5.22 -9.20
CA ALA A 192 16.13 4.01 -9.97
C ALA A 192 17.28 3.63 -10.94
N VAL A 193 18.07 4.60 -11.37
CA VAL A 193 19.13 4.42 -12.37
C VAL A 193 20.13 3.30 -12.02
N PRO A 194 20.73 3.23 -10.81
CA PRO A 194 21.66 2.16 -10.49
C PRO A 194 21.05 0.76 -10.59
N TYR A 195 19.77 0.60 -10.26
CA TYR A 195 19.08 -0.69 -10.37
C TYR A 195 18.80 -1.07 -11.81
N LEU A 196 18.35 -0.13 -12.64
CA LEU A 196 18.14 -0.34 -14.08
C LEU A 196 19.44 -0.70 -14.79
N LEU A 197 20.53 -0.01 -14.49
CA LEU A 197 21.84 -0.29 -15.07
C LEU A 197 22.44 -1.61 -14.59
N ARG A 198 22.09 -2.08 -13.40
CA ARG A 198 22.53 -3.38 -12.89
C ARG A 198 21.86 -4.54 -13.63
N CYS A 199 20.53 -4.53 -13.75
CA CYS A 199 19.80 -5.63 -14.39
C CYS A 199 19.64 -5.47 -15.91
N ARG A 200 19.84 -4.27 -16.47
CA ARG A 200 19.77 -3.94 -17.92
C ARG A 200 18.66 -4.69 -18.68
N PRO A 201 17.40 -4.55 -18.27
CA PRO A 201 16.33 -5.30 -18.91
C PRO A 201 16.16 -4.90 -20.38
N ARG A 202 15.58 -5.78 -21.22
CA ARG A 202 15.20 -5.49 -22.62
C ARG A 202 14.31 -4.24 -22.75
N GLY A 203 13.50 -4.00 -21.72
CA GLY A 203 12.68 -2.81 -21.54
C GLY A 203 12.18 -2.68 -20.11
N PHE A 204 11.75 -1.48 -19.73
CA PHE A 204 11.16 -1.28 -18.41
C PHE A 204 10.00 -0.28 -18.46
N ILE A 205 9.07 -0.45 -17.53
CA ILE A 205 7.98 0.48 -17.25
C ILE A 205 7.95 0.68 -15.73
N CYS A 206 8.14 1.93 -15.28
CA CYS A 206 8.07 2.31 -13.87
C CYS A 206 6.96 3.34 -13.67
N SER A 207 6.73 3.83 -12.45
CA SER A 207 5.87 4.99 -12.21
C SER A 207 6.57 6.30 -12.58
N ASP A 208 5.80 7.32 -13.00
CA ASP A 208 6.30 8.69 -13.12
C ASP A 208 6.43 9.41 -11.77
N GLY A 209 5.93 8.78 -10.68
CA GLY A 209 5.96 9.35 -9.33
C GLY A 209 5.22 10.69 -9.20
N GLY A 210 4.21 10.93 -10.05
CA GLY A 210 3.52 12.21 -10.15
C GLY A 210 4.37 13.32 -10.79
N LYS A 211 5.43 12.93 -11.51
CA LYS A 211 6.47 13.76 -12.14
C LYS A 211 7.36 14.53 -11.16
N GLY A 212 6.81 15.11 -10.08
CA GLY A 212 7.56 15.86 -9.09
C GLY A 212 8.09 17.21 -9.60
N LEU A 213 8.79 17.95 -8.72
CA LEU A 213 9.42 19.22 -9.08
C LEU A 213 10.47 18.98 -10.19
N ASP A 214 10.44 19.81 -11.22
CA ASP A 214 11.36 19.76 -12.37
C ASP A 214 11.39 18.39 -13.06
N ASP A 215 10.25 17.68 -13.13
CA ASP A 215 10.11 16.35 -13.69
C ASP A 215 11.06 15.29 -13.08
N SER A 216 11.45 15.48 -11.81
CA SER A 216 12.41 14.64 -11.09
C SER A 216 11.99 13.17 -10.98
N GLY A 217 10.67 12.89 -11.01
CA GLY A 217 10.11 11.54 -10.96
C GLY A 217 10.39 10.71 -12.21
N VAL A 218 10.69 11.37 -13.36
CA VAL A 218 11.03 10.72 -14.65
C VAL A 218 12.47 10.99 -15.10
N ALA A 219 13.28 11.68 -14.28
CA ALA A 219 14.64 12.05 -14.66
C ALA A 219 15.53 10.83 -15.00
N GLY A 220 15.33 9.71 -14.32
CA GLY A 220 16.07 8.47 -14.58
C GLY A 220 15.75 7.84 -15.93
N LEU A 221 14.52 8.06 -16.47
CA LEU A 221 14.11 7.57 -17.78
C LEU A 221 15.04 8.07 -18.88
N TYR A 222 15.37 9.35 -18.84
CA TYR A 222 16.24 10.00 -19.83
C TYR A 222 17.73 9.72 -19.55
N THR A 223 18.12 9.56 -18.29
CA THR A 223 19.49 9.18 -17.95
C THR A 223 19.85 7.80 -18.52
N VAL A 224 18.96 6.79 -18.38
CA VAL A 224 19.25 5.45 -18.91
C VAL A 224 19.03 5.32 -20.41
N GLU A 225 18.40 6.31 -21.06
CA GLU A 225 18.34 6.41 -22.52
C GLU A 225 19.74 6.51 -23.15
N GLU A 226 20.64 7.29 -22.53
CA GLU A 226 22.03 7.42 -22.98
C GLU A 226 22.78 6.09 -22.94
N GLU A 227 22.32 5.17 -22.08
CA GLU A 227 22.86 3.81 -21.92
C GLU A 227 22.15 2.75 -22.80
N GLY A 228 21.24 3.17 -23.68
CA GLY A 228 20.55 2.32 -24.64
C GLY A 228 19.34 1.56 -24.09
N LEU A 229 18.86 1.83 -22.87
CA LEU A 229 17.71 1.12 -22.32
C LEU A 229 16.38 1.69 -22.84
N SER A 230 15.48 0.80 -23.26
CA SER A 230 14.12 1.16 -23.69
C SER A 230 13.23 1.31 -22.47
N GLY A 231 12.67 2.50 -22.22
CA GLY A 231 11.87 2.74 -21.03
C GLY A 231 10.65 3.64 -21.22
N ALA A 232 9.64 3.40 -20.37
CA ALA A 232 8.44 4.22 -20.26
C ALA A 232 8.03 4.38 -18.78
N THR A 233 7.13 5.32 -18.53
CA THR A 233 6.54 5.51 -17.20
C THR A 233 5.03 5.49 -17.25
N VAL A 234 4.43 5.02 -16.17
CA VAL A 234 3.00 5.05 -15.88
C VAL A 234 2.67 6.28 -15.04
N ASP A 235 1.58 6.94 -15.36
CA ASP A 235 1.02 8.03 -14.57
C ASP A 235 0.57 7.51 -13.20
N ALA A 236 1.15 8.05 -12.13
CA ALA A 236 0.88 7.67 -10.75
C ALA A 236 -0.58 7.87 -10.31
N ARG A 237 -1.41 8.55 -11.10
CA ARG A 237 -2.85 8.73 -10.82
C ARG A 237 -3.69 7.51 -11.23
N TYR A 238 -3.17 6.63 -12.10
CA TYR A 238 -3.92 5.48 -12.63
C TYR A 238 -3.49 4.15 -12.04
N ALA A 239 -2.27 4.05 -11.49
CA ALA A 239 -1.77 2.82 -10.91
C ALA A 239 -1.28 3.01 -9.47
N ARG A 240 -1.46 1.99 -8.65
CA ARG A 240 -1.07 2.04 -7.23
C ARG A 240 0.45 1.97 -7.11
N MET A 241 1.05 2.99 -6.50
CA MET A 241 2.45 2.95 -6.12
C MET A 241 2.72 1.76 -5.20
N GLY A 242 3.81 1.03 -5.47
CA GLY A 242 4.15 -0.18 -4.71
C GLY A 242 3.41 -1.45 -5.16
N SER A 243 2.62 -1.42 -6.25
CA SER A 243 1.98 -2.60 -6.82
C SER A 243 2.33 -2.77 -8.30
N GLY A 244 3.23 -3.69 -8.61
CA GLY A 244 3.62 -4.01 -9.99
C GLY A 244 2.45 -4.54 -10.82
N LEU A 245 1.56 -5.30 -10.21
CA LEU A 245 0.34 -5.80 -10.87
C LEU A 245 -0.59 -4.65 -11.27
N SER A 246 -0.82 -3.67 -10.38
CA SER A 246 -1.63 -2.49 -10.73
C SER A 246 -0.97 -1.67 -11.84
N HIS A 247 0.37 -1.53 -11.84
CA HIS A 247 1.09 -0.86 -12.92
C HIS A 247 0.89 -1.57 -14.26
N TYR A 248 0.87 -2.89 -14.29
CA TYR A 248 0.65 -3.66 -15.51
C TYR A 248 -0.81 -3.58 -16.00
N TYR A 249 -1.80 -3.76 -15.12
CA TYR A 249 -3.21 -3.84 -15.50
C TYR A 249 -3.89 -2.48 -15.67
N ASP A 250 -3.60 -1.53 -14.77
CA ASP A 250 -4.31 -0.25 -14.68
C ASP A 250 -3.49 0.91 -15.25
N GLY A 251 -2.19 0.68 -15.50
CA GLY A 251 -1.24 1.72 -15.86
C GLY A 251 -1.51 2.33 -17.23
N VAL A 252 -1.37 3.66 -17.31
CA VAL A 252 -1.42 4.45 -18.54
C VAL A 252 -0.08 5.16 -18.73
N ILE A 253 0.54 5.00 -19.87
CA ILE A 253 1.87 5.56 -20.17
C ILE A 253 1.82 7.09 -20.15
N SER A 254 2.71 7.71 -19.35
CA SER A 254 2.80 9.17 -19.15
C SER A 254 4.07 9.80 -19.70
N ALA A 255 5.16 9.02 -19.87
CA ALA A 255 6.37 9.43 -20.57
C ALA A 255 7.05 8.21 -21.20
N VAL A 256 7.81 8.45 -22.30
CA VAL A 256 8.56 7.44 -23.02
C VAL A 256 9.92 8.02 -23.44
N ASN A 257 10.97 7.21 -23.44
CA ASN A 257 12.23 7.62 -24.03
C ASN A 257 12.30 7.24 -25.53
N ALA A 258 13.32 7.72 -26.24
CA ALA A 258 13.43 7.51 -27.68
C ALA A 258 13.51 6.02 -28.06
N HIS A 259 14.20 5.19 -27.28
CA HIS A 259 14.32 3.76 -27.53
C HIS A 259 12.97 3.03 -27.43
N ALA A 260 12.17 3.34 -26.41
CA ALA A 260 10.82 2.77 -26.28
C ALA A 260 9.86 3.30 -27.35
N SER A 261 9.96 4.59 -27.69
CA SER A 261 9.18 5.19 -28.78
C SER A 261 9.46 4.53 -30.11
N ASN A 262 10.73 4.20 -30.44
CA ASN A 262 11.11 3.50 -31.63
C ASN A 262 10.56 2.07 -31.74
N LYS A 263 10.23 1.46 -30.59
CA LYS A 263 9.53 0.17 -30.47
C LYS A 263 8.00 0.28 -30.53
N GLY A 264 7.47 1.49 -30.75
CA GLY A 264 6.05 1.76 -30.90
C GLY A 264 5.31 2.15 -29.62
N VAL A 265 6.00 2.29 -28.48
CA VAL A 265 5.39 2.74 -27.24
C VAL A 265 5.06 4.22 -27.32
N SER A 266 3.87 4.62 -26.89
CA SER A 266 3.40 6.01 -26.91
C SER A 266 2.67 6.42 -25.64
N ILE A 267 2.69 7.71 -25.35
CA ILE A 267 1.93 8.30 -24.22
C ILE A 267 0.43 8.05 -24.42
N GLY A 268 -0.27 7.69 -23.34
CA GLY A 268 -1.69 7.34 -23.33
C GLY A 268 -1.99 5.87 -23.61
N MET A 269 -0.99 5.06 -23.97
CA MET A 269 -1.13 3.62 -24.17
C MET A 269 -1.29 2.90 -22.82
N GLY A 270 -1.97 1.76 -22.78
CA GLY A 270 -2.00 0.87 -21.62
C GLY A 270 -0.62 0.25 -21.35
N ALA A 271 -0.27 0.09 -20.07
CA ALA A 271 1.07 -0.42 -19.71
C ALA A 271 1.28 -1.88 -20.15
N SER A 272 0.25 -2.73 -20.16
CA SER A 272 0.33 -4.10 -20.67
C SER A 272 0.65 -4.14 -22.19
N GLU A 273 -0.01 -3.30 -22.98
CA GLU A 273 0.26 -3.15 -24.40
C GLU A 273 1.69 -2.64 -24.67
N ALA A 274 2.10 -1.62 -23.92
CA ALA A 274 3.45 -1.07 -23.99
C ALA A 274 4.52 -2.12 -23.65
N ALA A 275 4.27 -2.93 -22.61
CA ALA A 275 5.17 -4.01 -22.21
C ALA A 275 5.33 -5.07 -23.31
N SER A 276 4.21 -5.47 -23.94
CA SER A 276 4.23 -6.41 -25.07
C SER A 276 5.02 -5.86 -26.26
N LEU A 277 4.89 -4.56 -26.58
CA LEU A 277 5.69 -3.92 -27.63
C LEU A 277 7.19 -3.90 -27.30
N LEU A 278 7.55 -3.59 -26.05
CA LEU A 278 8.94 -3.61 -25.59
C LEU A 278 9.56 -5.02 -25.67
N LEU A 279 8.73 -6.05 -25.42
CA LEU A 279 9.17 -7.44 -25.44
C LEU A 279 9.40 -7.96 -26.86
N ASN A 280 8.50 -7.62 -27.80
CA ASN A 280 8.45 -8.27 -29.12
C ASN A 280 9.16 -7.45 -30.22
N ASN A 281 9.52 -6.19 -29.96
CA ASN A 281 10.30 -5.33 -30.89
C ASN A 281 11.66 -4.97 -30.29
#